data_873935eed956b95d207bbe098ec384a7
#
_entry.id   873935eed956b95d207bbe098ec384a7
#
_cell.length_a   1.000
_cell.length_b   1.000
_cell.length_c   1.000
_cell.angle_alpha   90.00
_cell.angle_beta   90.00
_cell.angle_gamma   90.00
#
_symmetry.space_group_name_H-M   'P 1'
#
loop_
_entity.id
_entity.type
_entity.pdbx_description
1 polymer ?
#
loop_
_entity_poly.entity_id
_entity_poly.type
_entity_poly.pdbx_seq_one_letter_code
_entity_poly.pdbx_strand_id
1 'polypeptide(L)'
;MLIAKYGNGSIEQVEEFERKYGINLDEYYRKFLIKYNGGETPNTIFRKGKVSETVRYLYGLNVEQSIEKNMIYFDWRKNNSIPIGADNFGNYFSIGISENNNGIVYFCDHERGFKNIKISDTFQGFVEATHSEMISDFAKSTVEEREARLIANGKEHNITDGLRNLWRKEYEKYKDIFQEEVMK
;
A
#
# COMPACT_ATOMS: atom_id res chain seq x y z
N MET A 1 -5.73 7.08 5.03
CA MET A 1 -5.38 5.88 4.24
C MET A 1 -5.83 4.63 4.99
N LEU A 2 -6.43 3.66 4.28
CA LEU A 2 -6.74 2.33 4.83
C LEU A 2 -5.67 1.32 4.40
N ILE A 3 -5.30 0.40 5.30
CA ILE A 3 -4.30 -0.63 5.05
C ILE A 3 -4.75 -1.98 5.61
N ALA A 4 -4.50 -3.05 4.85
CA ALA A 4 -4.54 -4.42 5.33
C ALA A 4 -3.09 -4.83 5.67
N LYS A 5 -2.69 -4.65 6.91
CA LYS A 5 -1.30 -4.80 7.36
C LYS A 5 -0.79 -6.24 7.23
N TYR A 6 0.50 -6.38 7.00
CA TYR A 6 1.17 -7.70 6.98
C TYR A 6 1.43 -8.27 8.39
N GLY A 7 1.23 -7.47 9.42
CA GLY A 7 1.44 -7.83 10.83
C GLY A 7 2.02 -6.66 11.59
N ASN A 8 2.39 -6.89 12.82
CA ASN A 8 3.17 -5.90 13.57
C ASN A 8 4.66 -6.14 13.31
N GLY A 9 5.41 -5.06 13.11
CA GLY A 9 6.86 -5.09 13.20
C GLY A 9 7.33 -4.93 14.65
N SER A 10 8.64 -4.76 14.83
CA SER A 10 9.22 -4.44 16.14
C SER A 10 10.27 -3.36 16.03
N ILE A 11 10.62 -2.76 17.17
CA ILE A 11 11.69 -1.75 17.26
C ILE A 11 13.01 -2.39 16.82
N GLU A 12 13.29 -3.61 17.28
CA GLU A 12 14.51 -4.35 16.97
C GLU A 12 14.68 -4.60 15.48
N GLN A 13 13.59 -4.97 14.78
CA GLN A 13 13.60 -5.16 13.33
C GLN A 13 13.94 -3.87 12.57
N VAL A 14 13.37 -2.74 13.01
CA VAL A 14 13.65 -1.43 12.41
C VAL A 14 15.09 -1.02 12.66
N GLU A 15 15.60 -1.15 13.87
CA GLU A 15 16.98 -0.83 14.25
C GLU A 15 18.00 -1.74 13.54
N GLU A 16 17.70 -3.02 13.39
CA GLU A 16 18.53 -3.95 12.62
C GLU A 16 18.59 -3.55 11.13
N PHE A 17 17.46 -3.18 10.54
CA PHE A 17 17.40 -2.69 9.17
C PHE A 17 18.25 -1.41 9.01
N GLU A 18 18.07 -0.43 9.88
CA GLU A 18 18.84 0.83 9.85
C GLU A 18 20.35 0.58 9.99
N ARG A 19 20.76 -0.26 10.93
CA ARG A 19 22.16 -0.63 11.14
C ARG A 19 22.76 -1.37 9.94
N LYS A 20 21.99 -2.33 9.36
CA LYS A 20 22.43 -3.13 8.20
C LYS A 20 22.73 -2.26 6.98
N TYR A 21 21.92 -1.25 6.74
CA TYR A 21 22.04 -0.38 5.58
C TYR A 21 22.76 0.94 5.85
N GLY A 22 23.07 1.25 7.11
CA GLY A 22 23.72 2.50 7.52
C GLY A 22 22.85 3.73 7.28
N ILE A 23 21.56 3.64 7.56
CA ILE A 23 20.56 4.70 7.32
C ILE A 23 19.79 5.01 8.59
N ASN A 24 19.16 6.18 8.63
CA ASN A 24 18.20 6.55 9.66
C ASN A 24 16.85 6.84 9.00
N LEU A 25 15.82 6.16 9.44
CA LEU A 25 14.46 6.38 8.96
C LEU A 25 13.80 7.54 9.69
N ASP A 26 12.89 8.22 9.02
CA ASP A 26 12.00 9.21 9.63
C ASP A 26 11.20 8.59 10.79
N GLU A 27 11.00 9.34 11.87
CA GLU A 27 10.36 8.83 13.10
C GLU A 27 8.92 8.35 12.85
N TYR A 28 8.16 9.05 12.00
CA TYR A 28 6.78 8.66 11.70
C TYR A 28 6.76 7.38 10.87
N TYR A 29 7.70 7.23 9.92
CA TYR A 29 7.81 6.01 9.12
C TYR A 29 8.28 4.82 9.96
N ARG A 30 9.17 5.02 10.94
CA ARG A 30 9.54 3.99 11.93
C ARG A 30 8.31 3.49 12.69
N LYS A 31 7.49 4.42 13.22
CA LYS A 31 6.23 4.07 13.91
C LYS A 31 5.27 3.30 13.02
N PHE A 32 5.19 3.68 11.73
CA PHE A 32 4.40 2.95 10.74
C PHE A 32 4.88 1.51 10.56
N LEU A 33 6.18 1.28 10.40
CA LEU A 33 6.75 -0.06 10.27
C LEU A 33 6.53 -0.91 11.53
N ILE A 34 6.71 -0.34 12.72
CA ILE A 34 6.48 -1.04 13.99
C ILE A 34 5.01 -1.47 14.13
N LYS A 35 4.07 -0.60 13.76
CA LYS A 35 2.64 -0.88 13.96
C LYS A 35 2.01 -1.73 12.87
N TYR A 36 2.39 -1.52 11.61
CA TYR A 36 1.72 -2.12 10.45
C TYR A 36 2.60 -3.07 9.66
N ASN A 37 3.92 -2.88 9.71
CA ASN A 37 4.94 -3.60 8.93
C ASN A 37 4.59 -3.70 7.44
N GLY A 38 4.11 -2.60 6.84
CA GLY A 38 3.58 -2.58 5.50
C GLY A 38 2.16 -3.15 5.39
N GLY A 39 1.70 -3.34 4.18
CA GLY A 39 0.37 -3.92 3.92
C GLY A 39 -0.18 -3.60 2.55
N GLU A 40 -1.24 -4.29 2.16
CA GLU A 40 -2.00 -3.98 0.96
C GLU A 40 -2.90 -2.76 1.20
N THR A 41 -3.04 -1.94 0.18
CA THR A 41 -3.87 -0.73 0.22
C THR A 41 -4.89 -0.75 -0.93
N PRO A 42 -5.87 -1.68 -0.89
CA PRO A 42 -6.85 -1.81 -1.96
C PRO A 42 -7.67 -0.52 -2.13
N ASN A 43 -8.00 -0.20 -3.37
CA ASN A 43 -8.81 0.97 -3.75
C ASN A 43 -8.26 2.30 -3.18
N THR A 44 -6.94 2.46 -3.22
CA THR A 44 -6.25 3.58 -2.61
C THR A 44 -5.55 4.44 -3.66
N ILE A 45 -5.74 5.76 -3.56
CA ILE A 45 -5.18 6.75 -4.48
C ILE A 45 -4.54 7.88 -3.65
N PHE A 46 -3.28 8.19 -3.95
CA PHE A 46 -2.63 9.41 -3.53
C PHE A 46 -3.06 10.57 -4.44
N ARG A 47 -3.45 11.71 -3.85
CA ARG A 47 -3.81 12.92 -4.61
C ARG A 47 -3.24 14.15 -3.94
N LYS A 48 -2.36 14.87 -4.66
CA LYS A 48 -1.86 16.18 -4.22
C LYS A 48 -1.51 17.05 -5.43
N GLY A 49 -2.18 18.19 -5.56
CA GLY A 49 -2.01 19.07 -6.71
C GLY A 49 -2.40 18.40 -8.03
N LYS A 50 -1.43 18.26 -8.94
CA LYS A 50 -1.63 17.58 -10.24
C LYS A 50 -1.24 16.08 -10.20
N VAL A 51 -0.72 15.59 -9.09
CA VAL A 51 -0.30 14.19 -8.94
C VAL A 51 -1.47 13.36 -8.47
N SER A 52 -1.77 12.27 -9.19
CA SER A 52 -2.82 11.31 -8.84
C SER A 52 -2.33 9.92 -9.22
N GLU A 53 -1.92 9.13 -8.20
CA GLU A 53 -1.29 7.83 -8.39
C GLU A 53 -1.98 6.77 -7.51
N THR A 54 -2.17 5.57 -8.04
CA THR A 54 -2.66 4.45 -7.24
C THR A 54 -1.59 4.00 -6.26
N VAL A 55 -1.98 3.63 -5.03
CA VAL A 55 -1.10 2.98 -4.07
C VAL A 55 -1.59 1.55 -3.90
N ARG A 56 -0.81 0.58 -4.35
CA ARG A 56 -1.20 -0.84 -4.31
C ARG A 56 -0.87 -1.47 -2.98
N TYR A 57 0.35 -1.24 -2.50
CA TYR A 57 0.82 -1.69 -1.20
C TYR A 57 1.98 -0.83 -0.70
N LEU A 58 2.16 -0.83 0.60
CA LEU A 58 3.37 -0.35 1.26
C LEU A 58 4.20 -1.55 1.72
N TYR A 59 5.53 -1.43 1.53
CA TYR A 59 6.46 -2.50 1.89
C TYR A 59 6.71 -2.58 3.39
N GLY A 60 6.94 -3.80 3.88
CA GLY A 60 7.38 -4.05 5.25
C GLY A 60 8.82 -4.55 5.34
N LEU A 61 9.21 -4.98 6.52
CA LEU A 61 10.51 -5.60 6.81
C LEU A 61 10.31 -7.12 7.00
N ASN A 62 11.18 -7.92 6.38
CA ASN A 62 11.15 -9.40 6.51
C ASN A 62 9.81 -10.04 6.13
N VAL A 63 9.06 -9.45 5.22
CA VAL A 63 7.79 -9.96 4.68
C VAL A 63 7.92 -10.25 3.18
N GLU A 64 6.87 -10.84 2.58
CA GLU A 64 6.90 -11.14 1.14
C GLU A 64 7.09 -9.88 0.29
N GLN A 65 6.30 -8.84 0.55
CA GLN A 65 6.43 -7.52 -0.06
C GLN A 65 7.36 -6.65 0.80
N SER A 66 8.66 -6.92 0.74
CA SER A 66 9.62 -6.25 1.62
C SER A 66 10.43 -5.14 0.95
N ILE A 67 10.84 -4.17 1.77
CA ILE A 67 11.75 -3.08 1.39
C ILE A 67 13.04 -3.68 0.82
N GLU A 68 13.61 -4.68 1.50
CA GLU A 68 14.90 -5.29 1.15
C GLU A 68 14.91 -5.90 -0.25
N LYS A 69 13.84 -6.61 -0.61
CA LYS A 69 13.70 -7.20 -1.96
C LYS A 69 13.63 -6.13 -3.03
N ASN A 70 12.95 -5.03 -2.77
CA ASN A 70 12.75 -3.96 -3.74
C ASN A 70 13.97 -3.04 -3.84
N MET A 71 14.79 -2.92 -2.81
CA MET A 71 16.08 -2.21 -2.86
C MET A 71 17.08 -2.86 -3.86
N ILE A 72 16.90 -4.12 -4.24
CA ILE A 72 17.72 -4.79 -5.24
C ILE A 72 17.49 -4.19 -6.64
N TYR A 73 16.27 -3.78 -6.93
CA TYR A 73 15.87 -3.25 -8.24
C TYR A 73 15.85 -1.72 -8.30
N PHE A 74 15.87 -1.07 -7.13
CA PHE A 74 15.86 0.37 -6.98
C PHE A 74 17.24 0.86 -6.52
N ASP A 75 17.90 1.70 -7.31
CA ASP A 75 19.22 2.25 -6.97
C ASP A 75 19.10 3.29 -5.82
N TRP A 76 18.86 2.78 -4.62
CA TRP A 76 18.56 3.57 -3.44
C TRP A 76 19.72 4.47 -2.99
N ARG A 77 20.98 4.05 -3.24
CA ARG A 77 22.16 4.86 -2.91
C ARG A 77 22.26 6.09 -3.81
N LYS A 78 22.08 5.91 -5.12
CA LYS A 78 22.07 7.01 -6.09
C LYS A 78 20.91 7.97 -5.84
N ASN A 79 19.74 7.46 -5.52
CA ASN A 79 18.55 8.25 -5.27
C ASN A 79 18.50 8.87 -3.86
N ASN A 80 19.38 8.48 -2.93
CA ASN A 80 19.33 8.83 -1.50
C ASN A 80 17.93 8.60 -0.89
N SER A 81 17.25 7.55 -1.33
CA SER A 81 15.91 7.17 -0.88
C SER A 81 15.72 5.67 -1.02
N ILE A 82 14.87 5.07 -0.20
CA ILE A 82 14.51 3.66 -0.25
C ILE A 82 13.07 3.47 -0.74
N PRO A 83 12.76 2.38 -1.48
CA PRO A 83 11.41 2.09 -1.92
C PRO A 83 10.54 1.70 -0.70
N ILE A 84 9.38 2.33 -0.55
CA ILE A 84 8.45 2.09 0.54
C ILE A 84 7.10 1.53 0.09
N GLY A 85 6.87 1.44 -1.21
CA GLY A 85 5.64 0.92 -1.78
C GLY A 85 5.65 0.97 -3.29
N ALA A 86 4.57 0.49 -3.91
CA ALA A 86 4.39 0.51 -5.36
C ALA A 86 2.95 0.78 -5.76
N ASP A 87 2.79 1.19 -7.03
CA ASP A 87 1.52 1.28 -7.71
C ASP A 87 1.15 -0.05 -8.45
N ASN A 88 0.15 0.01 -9.31
CA ASN A 88 -0.27 -1.13 -10.14
C ASN A 88 0.55 -1.27 -11.45
N PHE A 89 1.44 -0.32 -11.75
CA PHE A 89 2.13 -0.20 -13.04
C PHE A 89 3.63 -0.44 -12.95
N GLY A 90 4.15 -0.76 -11.76
CA GLY A 90 5.59 -1.02 -11.54
C GLY A 90 6.39 0.21 -11.12
N ASN A 91 5.73 1.32 -10.79
CA ASN A 91 6.35 2.49 -10.21
C ASN A 91 6.52 2.33 -8.70
N TYR A 92 7.53 3.01 -8.13
CA TYR A 92 7.76 3.02 -6.69
C TYR A 92 7.32 4.32 -6.03
N PHE A 93 6.87 4.20 -4.80
CA PHE A 93 6.96 5.27 -3.82
C PHE A 93 8.24 5.06 -3.02
N SER A 94 9.03 6.11 -2.82
CA SER A 94 10.26 6.05 -2.04
C SER A 94 10.29 7.13 -0.96
N ILE A 95 11.10 6.90 0.09
CA ILE A 95 11.31 7.85 1.18
C ILE A 95 12.78 8.22 1.27
N GLY A 96 13.06 9.50 1.45
CA GLY A 96 14.42 10.03 1.62
C GLY A 96 15.06 9.55 2.93
N ILE A 97 16.36 9.29 2.89
CA ILE A 97 17.14 8.70 3.98
C ILE A 97 18.42 9.49 4.33
N SER A 98 18.68 10.61 3.66
CA SER A 98 19.81 11.49 3.94
C SER A 98 19.37 12.69 4.77
N GLU A 99 20.30 13.38 5.44
CA GLU A 99 20.01 14.56 6.26
C GLU A 99 19.18 15.63 5.53
N ASN A 100 19.42 15.80 4.22
CA ASN A 100 18.77 16.83 3.43
C ASN A 100 17.36 16.44 2.93
N ASN A 101 16.98 15.17 3.00
CA ASN A 101 15.71 14.69 2.46
C ASN A 101 14.98 13.65 3.35
N ASN A 102 15.43 13.46 4.59
CA ASN A 102 14.82 12.48 5.49
C ASN A 102 13.31 12.69 5.62
N GLY A 103 12.54 11.63 5.40
CA GLY A 103 11.07 11.66 5.48
C GLY A 103 10.36 12.20 4.24
N ILE A 104 11.06 12.85 3.29
CA ILE A 104 10.45 13.31 2.03
C ILE A 104 10.01 12.10 1.20
N VAL A 105 8.76 12.10 0.73
CA VAL A 105 8.22 11.04 -0.12
C VAL A 105 8.26 11.43 -1.59
N TYR A 106 8.70 10.49 -2.41
CA TYR A 106 8.82 10.63 -3.85
C TYR A 106 7.99 9.58 -4.58
N PHE A 107 7.53 9.94 -5.78
CA PHE A 107 7.07 9.01 -6.81
C PHE A 107 8.21 8.77 -7.79
N CYS A 108 8.44 7.51 -8.15
CA CYS A 108 9.56 7.07 -8.97
C CYS A 108 9.05 6.25 -10.14
N ASP A 109 8.93 6.91 -11.29
CA ASP A 109 8.42 6.34 -12.54
C ASP A 109 9.48 5.40 -13.16
N HIS A 110 9.12 4.14 -13.39
CA HIS A 110 10.01 3.13 -13.97
C HIS A 110 10.42 3.46 -15.42
N GLU A 111 9.52 4.08 -16.20
CA GLU A 111 9.82 4.51 -17.58
C GLU A 111 10.83 5.66 -17.63
N ARG A 112 10.99 6.39 -16.50
CA ARG A 112 11.95 7.49 -16.35
C ARG A 112 13.17 7.11 -15.51
N GLY A 113 13.46 5.79 -15.39
CA GLY A 113 14.60 5.28 -14.66
C GLY A 113 14.52 5.52 -13.15
N PHE A 114 13.32 5.50 -12.59
CA PHE A 114 13.05 5.68 -11.15
C PHE A 114 13.57 7.00 -10.56
N LYS A 115 13.60 8.06 -11.36
CA LYS A 115 14.00 9.38 -10.86
C LYS A 115 12.99 9.89 -9.83
N ASN A 116 13.51 10.37 -8.70
CA ASN A 116 12.70 10.94 -7.62
C ASN A 116 11.91 12.18 -8.07
N ILE A 117 10.58 12.11 -7.98
CA ILE A 117 9.66 13.25 -8.16
C ILE A 117 9.01 13.47 -6.79
N LYS A 118 9.35 14.57 -6.12
CA LYS A 118 8.80 14.89 -4.79
C LYS A 118 7.29 15.03 -4.84
N ILE A 119 6.59 14.28 -3.96
CA ILE A 119 5.13 14.30 -3.84
C ILE A 119 4.66 14.72 -2.44
N SER A 120 5.48 14.52 -1.40
CA SER A 120 5.16 14.99 -0.06
C SER A 120 6.44 15.38 0.70
N ASP A 121 6.31 16.33 1.65
CA ASP A 121 7.41 16.76 2.50
C ASP A 121 7.70 15.79 3.64
N THR A 122 6.70 14.96 4.00
CA THR A 122 6.77 13.98 5.08
C THR A 122 5.99 12.72 4.73
N PHE A 123 6.31 11.59 5.37
CA PHE A 123 5.49 10.38 5.24
C PHE A 123 4.08 10.57 5.81
N GLN A 124 3.93 11.33 6.91
CA GLN A 124 2.62 11.69 7.45
C GLN A 124 1.78 12.44 6.41
N GLY A 125 2.34 13.48 5.77
CA GLY A 125 1.64 14.23 4.72
C GLY A 125 1.30 13.39 3.49
N PHE A 126 2.08 12.35 3.18
CA PHE A 126 1.73 11.36 2.16
C PHE A 126 0.50 10.54 2.58
N VAL A 127 0.48 10.04 3.82
CA VAL A 127 -0.67 9.29 4.37
C VAL A 127 -1.95 10.14 4.37
N GLU A 128 -1.86 11.41 4.77
CA GLU A 128 -2.99 12.35 4.81
C GLU A 128 -3.55 12.69 3.42
N ALA A 129 -2.66 12.77 2.41
CA ALA A 129 -3.04 13.03 1.01
C ALA A 129 -3.53 11.79 0.27
N THR A 130 -3.54 10.63 0.94
CA THR A 130 -3.97 9.35 0.36
C THR A 130 -5.40 9.03 0.77
N HIS A 131 -6.24 8.70 -0.22
CA HIS A 131 -7.65 8.38 -0.05
C HIS A 131 -7.90 6.92 -0.38
N SER A 132 -8.57 6.20 0.52
CA SER A 132 -8.93 4.80 0.35
C SER A 132 -10.45 4.63 0.43
N GLU A 133 -10.97 3.71 -0.39
CA GLU A 133 -12.34 3.22 -0.25
C GLU A 133 -12.33 1.93 0.55
N MET A 134 -13.24 1.81 1.51
CA MET A 134 -13.41 0.57 2.28
C MET A 134 -13.97 -0.52 1.36
N ILE A 135 -13.43 -1.72 1.49
CA ILE A 135 -14.00 -2.90 0.83
C ILE A 135 -15.37 -3.14 1.44
N SER A 136 -16.41 -3.12 0.60
CA SER A 136 -17.79 -3.28 1.06
C SER A 136 -18.05 -4.70 1.60
N ASP A 137 -19.01 -4.82 2.51
CA ASP A 137 -19.48 -6.12 2.99
C ASP A 137 -20.04 -6.98 1.85
N PHE A 138 -20.59 -6.33 0.81
CA PHE A 138 -21.02 -7.03 -0.38
C PHE A 138 -19.86 -7.71 -1.11
N ALA A 139 -18.71 -7.06 -1.23
CA ALA A 139 -17.51 -7.64 -1.84
C ALA A 139 -16.94 -8.83 -1.05
N LYS A 140 -17.24 -8.90 0.25
CA LYS A 140 -16.87 -9.99 1.16
C LYS A 140 -17.96 -11.06 1.34
N SER A 141 -19.12 -10.88 0.70
CA SER A 141 -20.23 -11.85 0.78
C SER A 141 -20.03 -13.01 -0.20
N THR A 142 -20.48 -14.21 0.19
CA THR A 142 -20.44 -15.39 -0.67
C THR A 142 -21.34 -15.22 -1.91
N VAL A 143 -21.19 -16.11 -2.90
CA VAL A 143 -22.04 -16.11 -4.10
C VAL A 143 -23.51 -16.31 -3.71
N GLU A 144 -23.78 -17.25 -2.78
CA GLU A 144 -25.13 -17.59 -2.31
C GLU A 144 -25.80 -16.39 -1.61
N GLU A 145 -25.07 -15.68 -0.77
CA GLU A 145 -25.57 -14.46 -0.10
C GLU A 145 -25.92 -13.35 -1.09
N ARG A 146 -25.10 -13.17 -2.15
CA ARG A 146 -25.36 -12.18 -3.19
C ARG A 146 -26.55 -12.57 -4.06
N GLU A 147 -26.70 -13.84 -4.42
CA GLU A 147 -27.88 -14.35 -5.11
C GLU A 147 -29.14 -14.12 -4.29
N ALA A 148 -29.15 -14.48 -3.01
CA ALA A 148 -30.28 -14.26 -2.11
C ALA A 148 -30.69 -12.78 -2.07
N ARG A 149 -29.74 -11.85 -2.03
CA ARG A 149 -30.02 -10.39 -2.08
C ARG A 149 -30.66 -9.97 -3.42
N LEU A 150 -30.20 -10.51 -4.57
CA LEU A 150 -30.81 -10.19 -5.87
C LEU A 150 -32.23 -10.77 -5.98
N ILE A 151 -32.45 -11.99 -5.55
CA ILE A 151 -33.77 -12.65 -5.53
C ILE A 151 -34.73 -11.85 -4.65
N ALA A 152 -34.34 -11.48 -3.44
CA ALA A 152 -35.15 -10.67 -2.52
C ALA A 152 -35.53 -9.29 -3.10
N ASN A 153 -34.75 -8.76 -4.06
CA ASN A 153 -35.03 -7.51 -4.76
C ASN A 153 -35.72 -7.72 -6.14
N GLY A 154 -36.17 -8.93 -6.47
CA GLY A 154 -36.84 -9.25 -7.78
C GLY A 154 -35.90 -9.14 -8.98
N LYS A 155 -34.59 -9.32 -8.78
CA LYS A 155 -33.55 -9.18 -9.82
C LYS A 155 -32.86 -10.50 -10.18
N GLU A 156 -33.53 -11.64 -9.94
CA GLU A 156 -33.01 -12.97 -10.20
C GLU A 156 -32.62 -13.18 -11.68
N HIS A 157 -33.28 -12.49 -12.61
CA HIS A 157 -32.96 -12.53 -14.03
C HIS A 157 -31.55 -11.97 -14.38
N ASN A 158 -30.95 -11.24 -13.51
CA ASN A 158 -29.59 -10.74 -13.68
C ASN A 158 -28.50 -11.76 -13.23
N ILE A 159 -28.90 -12.87 -12.60
CA ILE A 159 -27.96 -13.89 -12.12
C ILE A 159 -27.51 -14.75 -13.30
N THR A 160 -26.27 -14.57 -13.72
CA THR A 160 -25.64 -15.33 -14.79
C THR A 160 -24.41 -16.08 -14.28
N ASP A 161 -23.95 -17.10 -15.00
CA ASP A 161 -22.72 -17.82 -14.64
C ASP A 161 -21.50 -16.91 -14.69
N GLY A 162 -21.47 -15.94 -15.62
CA GLY A 162 -20.42 -14.92 -15.66
C GLY A 162 -20.37 -14.07 -14.39
N LEU A 163 -21.55 -13.66 -13.89
CA LEU A 163 -21.67 -12.88 -12.66
C LEU A 163 -21.27 -13.71 -11.43
N ARG A 164 -21.68 -14.98 -11.34
CA ARG A 164 -21.26 -15.91 -10.28
C ARG A 164 -19.75 -16.07 -10.24
N ASN A 165 -19.12 -16.24 -11.40
CA ASN A 165 -17.66 -16.39 -11.50
C ASN A 165 -16.93 -15.11 -11.07
N LEU A 166 -17.45 -13.93 -11.42
CA LEU A 166 -16.92 -12.65 -10.96
C LEU A 166 -17.00 -12.53 -9.44
N TRP A 167 -18.16 -12.82 -8.85
CA TRP A 167 -18.38 -12.78 -7.41
C TRP A 167 -17.49 -13.76 -6.64
N ARG A 168 -17.28 -14.95 -7.18
CA ARG A 168 -16.38 -15.94 -6.56
C ARG A 168 -14.95 -15.43 -6.51
N LYS A 169 -14.45 -14.83 -7.61
CA LYS A 169 -13.10 -14.22 -7.64
C LYS A 169 -12.98 -13.05 -6.68
N GLU A 170 -14.02 -12.23 -6.58
CA GLU A 170 -14.03 -11.07 -5.68
C GLU A 170 -14.09 -11.50 -4.22
N TYR A 171 -14.92 -12.49 -3.88
CA TYR A 171 -14.98 -13.07 -2.55
C TYR A 171 -13.63 -13.66 -2.13
N GLU A 172 -13.03 -14.51 -2.96
CA GLU A 172 -11.71 -15.10 -2.67
C GLU A 172 -10.63 -14.04 -2.48
N LYS A 173 -10.74 -12.92 -3.21
CA LYS A 173 -9.80 -11.81 -3.07
C LYS A 173 -9.96 -11.04 -1.76
N TYR A 174 -11.18 -10.89 -1.24
CA TYR A 174 -11.47 -9.92 -0.17
C TYR A 174 -11.94 -10.53 1.15
N LYS A 175 -12.34 -11.81 1.20
CA LYS A 175 -12.93 -12.46 2.39
C LYS A 175 -12.09 -12.30 3.66
N ASP A 176 -10.76 -12.38 3.54
CA ASP A 176 -9.82 -12.34 4.66
C ASP A 176 -9.11 -10.98 4.82
N ILE A 177 -9.50 -9.97 4.03
CA ILE A 177 -8.87 -8.64 4.11
C ILE A 177 -9.54 -7.80 5.18
N PHE A 178 -8.77 -7.46 6.22
CA PHE A 178 -9.16 -6.52 7.26
C PHE A 178 -8.42 -5.20 7.07
N GLN A 179 -9.16 -4.13 6.79
CA GLN A 179 -8.61 -2.79 6.63
C GLN A 179 -8.68 -2.04 7.96
N GLU A 180 -7.58 -1.41 8.33
CA GLU A 180 -7.53 -0.46 9.44
C GLU A 180 -7.03 0.91 8.97
N GLU A 181 -7.40 1.97 9.68
CA GLU A 181 -6.93 3.32 9.34
C GLU A 181 -5.48 3.50 9.81
N VAL A 182 -4.61 3.92 8.89
CA VAL A 182 -3.24 4.30 9.23
C VAL A 182 -3.29 5.55 10.10
N MET A 183 -2.52 5.55 11.18
CA MET A 183 -2.42 6.68 12.10
C MET A 183 -2.10 7.98 11.33
N LYS A 184 -2.73 9.05 11.77
CA LYS A 184 -2.51 10.43 11.30
C LYS A 184 -1.54 11.14 12.21
#